data_d2bc739644f8105b989b50a73a9ab8d2
#
_entry.id   d2bc739644f8105b989b50a73a9ab8d2
#
_cell.length_a   1.000
_cell.length_b   1.000
_cell.length_c   1.000
_cell.angle_alpha   90.00
_cell.angle_beta   90.00
_cell.angle_gamma   90.00
#
_symmetry.space_group_name_H-M   'P 1'
#
loop_
_entity.id
_entity.type
_entity.pdbx_description
1 polymer ?
#
loop_
_entity_poly.entity_id
_entity_poly.type
_entity_poly.pdbx_seq_one_letter_code
_entity_poly.pdbx_strand_id
1 'polypeptide(L)'
;MSLLPTSKSRLPALTAPLATASHDPASSNSHFLHAGQVFVSAEAQSVVLILGSCVAVCIWDSANGIGGATHYLLPTWDGKGAQSPRYGDVAVSVLLQKLLEAGADRGHLRAKVFGGGCLFGSMRDSNSRREQHLGSRNVEVALEMLMKARIPVVSSDVGADRGQRIVFCTGSGESLAKTL
;
A
#
# COMPACT_ATOMS: atom_id res chain seq x y z
N MET A 1 47.15 41.75 40.27
CA MET A 1 45.88 42.14 39.60
C MET A 1 46.11 41.94 38.13
N SER A 2 45.55 40.86 37.59
CA SER A 2 45.53 40.62 36.15
C SER A 2 44.31 39.84 35.80
N LEU A 3 43.44 40.41 35.00
CA LEU A 3 42.16 39.89 34.59
C LEU A 3 42.33 38.90 33.38
N LEU A 4 41.83 37.73 33.50
CA LEU A 4 41.73 36.76 32.41
C LEU A 4 40.52 37.05 31.51
N PRO A 5 40.64 36.95 30.18
CA PRO A 5 39.47 37.00 29.28
C PRO A 5 38.82 35.63 29.13
N THR A 6 37.51 35.59 29.31
CA THR A 6 36.65 34.44 29.08
C THR A 6 36.46 34.17 27.58
N SER A 7 36.97 33.03 27.10
CA SER A 7 36.72 32.53 25.74
C SER A 7 35.36 31.88 25.66
N LYS A 8 34.42 32.45 24.91
CA LYS A 8 33.16 31.84 24.49
C LYS A 8 33.42 30.94 23.26
N SER A 9 33.48 29.65 23.46
CA SER A 9 33.49 28.68 22.37
C SER A 9 32.08 28.58 21.75
N ARG A 10 31.93 29.08 20.53
CA ARG A 10 30.77 28.82 19.68
C ARG A 10 30.85 27.39 19.14
N LEU A 11 29.86 26.57 19.45
CA LEU A 11 29.61 25.31 18.76
C LEU A 11 29.10 25.61 17.35
N PRO A 12 29.59 24.92 16.29
CA PRO A 12 29.00 25.06 14.97
C PRO A 12 27.68 24.26 14.92
N ALA A 13 26.63 24.93 14.44
CA ALA A 13 25.36 24.29 14.12
C ALA A 13 25.58 23.34 12.95
N LEU A 14 25.41 22.03 13.19
CA LEU A 14 25.32 21.02 12.14
C LEU A 14 23.91 21.12 11.50
N THR A 15 23.78 21.96 10.50
CA THR A 15 22.67 21.88 9.54
C THR A 15 22.99 20.79 8.52
N ALA A 16 22.60 19.57 8.80
CA ALA A 16 22.51 18.54 7.77
C ALA A 16 21.32 18.90 6.86
N PRO A 17 21.49 18.95 5.53
CA PRO A 17 20.36 19.10 4.64
C PRO A 17 19.51 17.83 4.70
N LEU A 18 18.22 17.98 5.00
CA LEU A 18 17.23 16.94 4.75
C LEU A 18 17.28 16.65 3.25
N ALA A 19 17.81 15.52 2.86
CA ALA A 19 17.70 15.01 1.51
C ALA A 19 16.21 14.65 1.29
N THR A 20 15.45 15.58 0.73
CA THR A 20 14.18 15.31 0.09
C THR A 20 14.48 14.46 -1.14
N ALA A 21 14.46 13.13 -0.99
CA ALA A 21 14.45 12.24 -2.12
C ALA A 21 13.12 12.48 -2.87
N SER A 22 13.16 13.32 -3.88
CA SER A 22 12.11 13.48 -4.86
C SER A 22 12.00 12.15 -5.60
N HIS A 23 11.04 11.31 -5.18
CA HIS A 23 10.71 10.07 -5.87
C HIS A 23 9.97 10.44 -7.15
N ASP A 24 10.71 10.53 -8.25
CA ASP A 24 10.15 10.75 -9.58
C ASP A 24 9.38 9.47 -9.98
N PRO A 25 8.05 9.52 -10.23
CA PRO A 25 7.24 8.34 -10.54
C PRO A 25 7.57 7.71 -11.91
N ALA A 26 8.54 8.27 -12.63
CA ALA A 26 9.03 7.81 -13.94
C ALA A 26 10.38 7.08 -13.86
N SER A 27 10.87 6.69 -12.66
CA SER A 27 12.11 5.94 -12.56
C SER A 27 11.98 4.57 -13.25
N SER A 28 13.04 4.15 -13.94
CA SER A 28 13.17 2.92 -14.72
C SER A 28 12.94 1.61 -13.92
N ASN A 29 12.56 1.69 -12.66
CA ASN A 29 12.35 0.57 -11.73
C ASN A 29 10.92 0.53 -11.17
N SER A 30 9.90 0.84 -12.00
CA SER A 30 8.50 0.72 -11.59
C SER A 30 7.89 -0.60 -12.04
N HIS A 31 7.26 -1.32 -11.12
CA HIS A 31 6.55 -2.56 -11.38
C HIS A 31 5.05 -2.28 -11.54
N PHE A 32 4.48 -2.61 -12.72
CA PHE A 32 3.03 -2.52 -12.91
C PHE A 32 2.35 -3.80 -12.40
N LEU A 33 1.50 -3.67 -11.38
CA LEU A 33 0.84 -4.80 -10.74
C LEU A 33 -0.56 -4.99 -11.32
N HIS A 34 -0.74 -6.08 -12.08
CA HIS A 34 -2.03 -6.43 -12.66
C HIS A 34 -2.96 -7.11 -11.64
N ALA A 35 -4.26 -7.08 -11.95
CA ALA A 35 -5.27 -7.74 -11.14
C ALA A 35 -5.02 -9.27 -11.03
N GLY A 36 -5.11 -9.81 -9.81
CA GLY A 36 -4.80 -11.19 -9.48
C GLY A 36 -3.33 -11.46 -9.19
N GLN A 37 -2.50 -10.42 -9.08
CA GLN A 37 -1.08 -10.55 -8.77
C GLN A 37 -0.74 -10.09 -7.35
N VAL A 38 0.38 -10.62 -6.86
CA VAL A 38 1.03 -10.25 -5.60
C VAL A 38 2.50 -9.97 -5.92
N PHE A 39 3.01 -8.84 -5.43
CA PHE A 39 4.40 -8.42 -5.57
C PHE A 39 5.01 -8.13 -4.20
N VAL A 40 6.23 -8.58 -3.98
CA VAL A 40 7.04 -8.30 -2.78
C VAL A 40 8.47 -7.99 -3.20
N SER A 41 9.09 -7.03 -2.55
CA SER A 41 10.50 -6.70 -2.74
C SER A 41 11.16 -6.41 -1.39
N ALA A 42 12.37 -6.90 -1.24
CA ALA A 42 13.28 -6.54 -0.14
C ALA A 42 14.01 -5.22 -0.39
N GLU A 43 13.91 -4.67 -1.60
CA GLU A 43 14.47 -3.39 -2.00
C GLU A 43 13.35 -2.39 -2.28
N ALA A 44 13.64 -1.09 -2.12
CA ALA A 44 12.68 -0.05 -2.42
C ALA A 44 12.36 -0.01 -3.93
N GLN A 45 11.12 -0.33 -4.28
CA GLN A 45 10.59 -0.28 -5.64
C GLN A 45 9.26 0.45 -5.69
N SER A 46 8.97 1.06 -6.84
CA SER A 46 7.66 1.66 -7.10
C SER A 46 6.71 0.63 -7.71
N VAL A 47 5.57 0.41 -7.08
CA VAL A 47 4.48 -0.44 -7.59
C VAL A 47 3.36 0.45 -8.11
N VAL A 48 2.98 0.26 -9.36
CA VAL A 48 1.92 1.01 -10.03
C VAL A 48 0.68 0.13 -10.19
N LEU A 49 -0.48 0.65 -9.78
CA LEU A 49 -1.76 -0.03 -9.88
C LEU A 49 -2.81 0.89 -10.49
N ILE A 50 -3.78 0.30 -11.21
CA ILE A 50 -4.98 0.99 -11.67
C ILE A 50 -6.18 0.24 -11.10
N LEU A 51 -7.00 0.94 -10.33
CA LEU A 51 -8.06 0.38 -9.52
C LEU A 51 -9.42 1.00 -9.89
N GLY A 52 -10.45 0.16 -9.87
CA GLY A 52 -11.86 0.54 -9.90
C GLY A 52 -12.57 -0.13 -8.72
N SER A 53 -13.44 -1.12 -8.97
CA SER A 53 -14.07 -1.95 -7.94
C SER A 53 -13.10 -2.97 -7.30
N CYS A 54 -11.94 -3.21 -7.92
CA CYS A 54 -10.84 -3.98 -7.35
C CYS A 54 -10.22 -3.28 -6.16
N VAL A 55 -9.52 -4.04 -5.30
CA VAL A 55 -8.82 -3.50 -4.14
C VAL A 55 -7.33 -3.86 -4.21
N ALA A 56 -6.51 -2.91 -3.80
CA ALA A 56 -5.10 -3.12 -3.51
C ALA A 56 -4.86 -3.02 -2.00
N VAL A 57 -4.12 -3.99 -1.47
CA VAL A 57 -3.54 -3.93 -0.13
C VAL A 57 -2.04 -3.79 -0.28
N CYS A 58 -1.49 -2.71 0.26
CA CYS A 58 -0.07 -2.42 0.30
C CYS A 58 0.41 -2.62 1.74
N ILE A 59 1.43 -3.47 1.95
CA ILE A 59 2.02 -3.74 3.27
C ILE A 59 3.52 -3.52 3.19
N TRP A 60 4.09 -2.88 4.21
CA TRP A 60 5.53 -2.71 4.32
C TRP A 60 5.99 -2.81 5.77
N ASP A 61 7.21 -3.25 5.94
CA ASP A 61 7.95 -3.20 7.20
C ASP A 61 8.62 -1.84 7.33
N SER A 62 8.15 -1.04 8.28
CA SER A 62 8.60 0.34 8.46
C SER A 62 10.02 0.47 9.03
N ALA A 63 10.61 -0.62 9.52
CA ALA A 63 11.97 -0.65 10.04
C ALA A 63 12.98 -1.20 9.01
N ASN A 64 12.59 -2.24 8.25
CA ASN A 64 13.51 -2.97 7.38
C ASN A 64 13.37 -2.60 5.91
N GLY A 65 12.35 -1.82 5.52
CA GLY A 65 12.16 -1.37 4.15
C GLY A 65 11.71 -2.47 3.18
N ILE A 66 11.21 -3.60 3.70
CA ILE A 66 10.65 -4.70 2.92
C ILE A 66 9.17 -4.45 2.71
N GLY A 67 8.68 -4.49 1.50
CA GLY A 67 7.27 -4.22 1.25
C GLY A 67 6.72 -4.87 0.01
N GLY A 68 5.40 -4.80 -0.13
CA GLY A 68 4.72 -5.40 -1.26
C GLY A 68 3.27 -4.94 -1.38
N ALA A 69 2.64 -5.37 -2.45
CA ALA A 69 1.25 -5.08 -2.72
C ALA A 69 0.54 -6.27 -3.35
N THR A 70 -0.76 -6.32 -3.18
CA THR A 70 -1.65 -7.20 -3.93
C THR A 70 -2.74 -6.40 -4.62
N HIS A 71 -3.23 -6.93 -5.74
CA HIS A 71 -4.33 -6.36 -6.50
C HIS A 71 -5.35 -7.48 -6.79
N TYR A 72 -6.48 -7.49 -6.10
CA TYR A 72 -7.49 -8.53 -6.23
C TYR A 72 -8.84 -8.01 -6.71
N LEU A 73 -9.68 -8.92 -7.25
CA LEU A 73 -10.93 -8.59 -7.93
C LEU A 73 -12.16 -9.00 -7.12
N LEU A 74 -12.06 -10.09 -6.37
CA LEU A 74 -13.18 -10.74 -5.70
C LEU A 74 -12.93 -10.84 -4.19
N PRO A 75 -13.97 -10.79 -3.34
CA PRO A 75 -13.77 -10.76 -1.90
C PRO A 75 -13.12 -12.03 -1.35
N THR A 76 -13.79 -13.16 -1.52
CA THR A 76 -13.39 -14.43 -0.92
C THR A 76 -13.47 -15.58 -1.91
N TRP A 77 -12.55 -16.52 -1.77
CA TRP A 77 -12.59 -17.77 -2.53
C TRP A 77 -13.78 -18.64 -2.08
N ASP A 78 -14.52 -19.18 -3.06
CA ASP A 78 -15.74 -19.96 -2.84
C ASP A 78 -15.51 -21.46 -2.57
N GLY A 79 -14.23 -21.87 -2.44
CA GLY A 79 -13.85 -23.25 -2.20
C GLY A 79 -13.81 -24.14 -3.47
N LYS A 80 -14.04 -23.56 -4.65
CA LYS A 80 -14.06 -24.30 -5.92
C LYS A 80 -12.83 -23.97 -6.78
N GLY A 81 -12.25 -25.00 -7.35
CA GLY A 81 -11.05 -24.86 -8.18
C GLY A 81 -9.79 -24.52 -7.37
N ALA A 82 -8.75 -24.04 -8.05
CA ALA A 82 -7.50 -23.65 -7.42
C ALA A 82 -7.63 -22.30 -6.69
N GLN A 83 -7.01 -22.19 -5.52
CA GLN A 83 -6.84 -20.90 -4.85
C GLN A 83 -6.03 -19.94 -5.72
N SER A 84 -6.47 -18.69 -5.77
CA SER A 84 -5.84 -17.68 -6.61
C SER A 84 -5.83 -16.31 -5.91
N PRO A 85 -4.76 -15.52 -6.06
CA PRO A 85 -4.70 -14.13 -5.57
C PRO A 85 -5.72 -13.17 -6.24
N ARG A 86 -6.62 -13.68 -7.07
CA ARG A 86 -7.80 -12.94 -7.55
C ARG A 86 -8.82 -12.70 -6.43
N TYR A 87 -8.77 -13.48 -5.35
CA TYR A 87 -9.62 -13.41 -4.17
C TYR A 87 -8.86 -12.73 -3.03
N GLY A 88 -9.52 -11.80 -2.33
CA GLY A 88 -8.90 -10.95 -1.32
C GLY A 88 -8.34 -11.71 -0.13
N ASP A 89 -9.08 -12.71 0.37
CA ASP A 89 -8.64 -13.58 1.47
C ASP A 89 -7.36 -14.36 1.12
N VAL A 90 -7.26 -14.88 -0.11
CA VAL A 90 -6.07 -15.57 -0.62
C VAL A 90 -4.94 -14.58 -0.87
N ALA A 91 -5.25 -13.45 -1.53
CA ALA A 91 -4.26 -12.45 -1.93
C ALA A 91 -3.52 -11.83 -0.73
N VAL A 92 -4.28 -11.43 0.31
CA VAL A 92 -3.69 -10.84 1.53
C VAL A 92 -2.88 -11.89 2.30
N SER A 93 -3.36 -13.14 2.36
CA SER A 93 -2.62 -14.24 3.00
C SER A 93 -1.30 -14.52 2.29
N VAL A 94 -1.30 -14.60 0.95
CA VAL A 94 -0.09 -14.80 0.13
C VAL A 94 0.87 -13.62 0.25
N LEU A 95 0.36 -12.38 0.25
CA LEU A 95 1.19 -11.19 0.44
C LEU A 95 1.91 -11.23 1.79
N LEU A 96 1.18 -11.52 2.87
CA LEU A 96 1.76 -11.60 4.21
C LEU A 96 2.80 -12.70 4.31
N GLN A 97 2.51 -13.89 3.79
CA GLN A 97 3.45 -15.00 3.75
C GLN A 97 4.75 -14.60 3.04
N LYS A 98 4.66 -14.03 1.84
CA LYS A 98 5.82 -13.61 1.05
C LYS A 98 6.66 -12.52 1.73
N LEU A 99 6.02 -11.58 2.44
CA LEU A 99 6.73 -10.55 3.21
C LEU A 99 7.55 -11.16 4.34
N LEU A 100 6.97 -12.12 5.08
CA LEU A 100 7.68 -12.81 6.15
C LEU A 100 8.82 -13.70 5.63
N GLU A 101 8.60 -14.38 4.50
CA GLU A 101 9.66 -15.15 3.79
C GLU A 101 10.80 -14.24 3.31
N ALA A 102 10.50 -12.99 2.93
CA ALA A 102 11.49 -11.98 2.57
C ALA A 102 12.21 -11.36 3.78
N GLY A 103 11.84 -11.72 5.01
CA GLY A 103 12.49 -11.28 6.24
C GLY A 103 11.81 -10.08 6.94
N ALA A 104 10.59 -9.72 6.56
CA ALA A 104 9.85 -8.65 7.24
C ALA A 104 9.46 -9.06 8.67
N ASP A 105 9.54 -8.11 9.60
CA ASP A 105 9.13 -8.29 11.00
C ASP A 105 7.65 -7.91 11.18
N ARG A 106 6.86 -8.85 11.71
CA ARG A 106 5.42 -8.64 11.98
C ARG A 106 5.14 -7.40 12.83
N GLY A 107 5.98 -7.10 13.79
CA GLY A 107 5.82 -5.96 14.70
C GLY A 107 5.91 -4.60 14.00
N HIS A 108 6.62 -4.55 12.90
CA HIS A 108 6.86 -3.33 12.14
C HIS A 108 5.96 -3.19 10.90
N LEU A 109 5.12 -4.20 10.61
CA LEU A 109 4.22 -4.13 9.45
C LEU A 109 3.19 -3.01 9.60
N ARG A 110 2.98 -2.30 8.50
CA ARG A 110 1.96 -1.27 8.33
C ARG A 110 1.25 -1.52 7.01
N ALA A 111 -0.02 -1.11 6.91
CA ALA A 111 -0.80 -1.33 5.71
C ALA A 111 -1.49 -0.05 5.22
N LYS A 112 -1.72 0.00 3.91
CA LYS A 112 -2.63 0.93 3.24
C LYS A 112 -3.58 0.16 2.33
N VAL A 113 -4.81 0.67 2.18
CA VAL A 113 -5.85 0.04 1.36
C VAL A 113 -6.39 1.05 0.35
N PHE A 114 -6.50 0.64 -0.92
CA PHE A 114 -6.95 1.49 -2.03
C PHE A 114 -7.98 0.77 -2.91
N GLY A 115 -8.85 1.53 -3.59
CA GLY A 115 -9.80 1.00 -4.56
C GLY A 115 -11.19 0.73 -4.00
N GLY A 116 -11.84 -0.36 -4.42
CA GLY A 116 -13.21 -0.68 -4.00
C GLY A 116 -14.25 0.33 -4.48
N GLY A 117 -13.95 1.07 -5.54
CA GLY A 117 -14.79 2.10 -6.11
C GLY A 117 -15.98 1.54 -6.91
N CYS A 118 -16.91 2.42 -7.26
CA CYS A 118 -18.02 2.15 -8.15
C CYS A 118 -17.94 3.09 -9.36
N LEU A 119 -17.46 2.59 -10.49
CA LEU A 119 -17.23 3.39 -11.70
C LEU A 119 -18.52 3.90 -12.35
N PHE A 120 -19.65 3.32 -12.02
CA PHE A 120 -20.96 3.63 -12.61
C PHE A 120 -21.95 4.25 -11.62
N GLY A 121 -21.46 4.89 -10.57
CA GLY A 121 -22.27 5.42 -9.45
C GLY A 121 -23.36 6.43 -9.83
N SER A 122 -23.35 6.97 -11.05
CA SER A 122 -24.38 7.86 -11.57
C SER A 122 -25.51 7.15 -12.32
N MET A 123 -25.35 5.88 -12.67
CA MET A 123 -26.39 5.08 -13.35
C MET A 123 -27.17 4.26 -12.31
N ARG A 124 -28.48 4.51 -12.22
CA ARG A 124 -29.41 3.81 -11.30
C ARG A 124 -29.80 2.41 -11.80
N ASP A 125 -28.92 1.70 -12.46
CA ASP A 125 -29.20 0.36 -12.95
C ASP A 125 -28.74 -0.75 -11.98
N SER A 126 -29.14 -2.00 -12.28
CA SER A 126 -28.82 -3.16 -11.45
C SER A 126 -27.32 -3.50 -11.45
N ASN A 127 -26.59 -3.12 -12.50
CA ASN A 127 -25.15 -3.36 -12.62
C ASN A 127 -24.36 -2.45 -11.68
N SER A 128 -24.71 -1.17 -11.58
CA SER A 128 -24.07 -0.20 -10.67
C SER A 128 -24.18 -0.65 -9.21
N ARG A 129 -25.34 -1.20 -8.81
CA ARG A 129 -25.51 -1.74 -7.45
C ARG A 129 -24.62 -2.95 -7.19
N ARG A 130 -24.51 -3.86 -8.16
CA ARG A 130 -23.64 -5.05 -8.02
C ARG A 130 -22.17 -4.67 -7.89
N GLU A 131 -21.70 -3.71 -8.67
CA GLU A 131 -20.32 -3.23 -8.58
C GLU A 131 -20.04 -2.48 -7.28
N GLN A 132 -20.98 -1.65 -6.82
CA GLN A 132 -20.88 -0.99 -5.51
C GLN A 132 -20.79 -2.02 -4.38
N HIS A 133 -21.63 -3.05 -4.40
CA HIS A 133 -21.58 -4.14 -3.44
C HIS A 133 -20.28 -4.92 -3.54
N LEU A 134 -19.76 -5.17 -4.75
CA LEU A 134 -18.50 -5.87 -4.94
C LEU A 134 -17.32 -5.07 -4.38
N GLY A 135 -17.24 -3.76 -4.72
CA GLY A 135 -16.20 -2.88 -4.21
C GLY A 135 -16.19 -2.79 -2.69
N SER A 136 -17.35 -2.58 -2.07
CA SER A 136 -17.48 -2.55 -0.61
C SER A 136 -17.06 -3.85 0.05
N ARG A 137 -17.50 -5.00 -0.49
CA ARG A 137 -17.12 -6.31 0.03
C ARG A 137 -15.64 -6.60 -0.13
N ASN A 138 -15.02 -6.17 -1.21
CA ASN A 138 -13.58 -6.26 -1.39
C ASN A 138 -12.86 -5.49 -0.29
N VAL A 139 -13.30 -4.26 0.02
CA VAL A 139 -12.72 -3.44 1.10
C VAL A 139 -12.91 -4.11 2.47
N GLU A 140 -14.10 -4.62 2.76
CA GLU A 140 -14.40 -5.34 4.02
C GLU A 140 -13.43 -6.49 4.25
N VAL A 141 -13.20 -7.33 3.22
CA VAL A 141 -12.26 -8.46 3.31
C VAL A 141 -10.83 -7.98 3.58
N ALA A 142 -10.36 -6.91 2.93
CA ALA A 142 -9.04 -6.34 3.20
C ALA A 142 -8.90 -5.97 4.69
N LEU A 143 -9.87 -5.21 5.21
CA LEU A 143 -9.84 -4.72 6.58
C LEU A 143 -9.92 -5.87 7.59
N GLU A 144 -10.79 -6.86 7.34
CA GLU A 144 -10.88 -8.06 8.20
C GLU A 144 -9.57 -8.86 8.24
N MET A 145 -8.95 -9.10 7.08
CA MET A 145 -7.70 -9.85 6.99
C MET A 145 -6.56 -9.13 7.71
N LEU A 146 -6.45 -7.81 7.54
CA LEU A 146 -5.45 -7.00 8.22
C LEU A 146 -5.67 -6.95 9.74
N MET A 147 -6.93 -6.82 10.18
CA MET A 147 -7.30 -6.88 11.58
C MET A 147 -6.96 -8.24 12.21
N LYS A 148 -7.32 -9.36 11.57
CA LYS A 148 -6.97 -10.71 12.01
C LYS A 148 -5.45 -10.92 12.10
N ALA A 149 -4.70 -10.34 11.17
CA ALA A 149 -3.23 -10.38 11.16
C ALA A 149 -2.60 -9.39 12.17
N ARG A 150 -3.38 -8.52 12.82
CA ARG A 150 -2.95 -7.44 13.71
C ARG A 150 -2.00 -6.45 13.04
N ILE A 151 -2.26 -6.15 11.76
CA ILE A 151 -1.50 -5.17 10.97
C ILE A 151 -2.27 -3.86 10.96
N PRO A 152 -1.75 -2.76 11.51
CA PRO A 152 -2.44 -1.49 11.53
C PRO A 152 -2.56 -0.90 10.12
N VAL A 153 -3.79 -0.49 9.76
CA VAL A 153 -4.08 0.27 8.55
C VAL A 153 -3.84 1.75 8.87
N VAL A 154 -2.78 2.32 8.31
CA VAL A 154 -2.39 3.70 8.60
C VAL A 154 -3.03 4.71 7.64
N SER A 155 -3.54 4.25 6.50
CA SER A 155 -4.27 5.07 5.53
C SER A 155 -5.16 4.21 4.65
N SER A 156 -6.29 4.76 4.22
CA SER A 156 -7.16 4.14 3.21
C SER A 156 -7.76 5.22 2.30
N ASP A 157 -7.84 4.92 1.00
CA ASP A 157 -8.52 5.72 -0.01
C ASP A 157 -9.38 4.77 -0.85
N VAL A 158 -10.62 4.60 -0.42
CA VAL A 158 -11.52 3.55 -0.90
C VAL A 158 -12.92 4.10 -1.25
N GLY A 159 -13.63 3.39 -2.11
CA GLY A 159 -15.03 3.70 -2.43
C GLY A 159 -15.22 4.89 -3.39
N ALA A 160 -14.18 5.33 -4.10
CA ALA A 160 -14.29 6.41 -5.07
C ALA A 160 -15.27 6.08 -6.21
N ASP A 161 -15.90 7.09 -6.78
CA ASP A 161 -16.81 6.99 -7.94
C ASP A 161 -16.07 6.93 -9.29
N ARG A 162 -14.75 7.01 -9.27
CA ARG A 162 -13.86 7.00 -10.44
C ARG A 162 -12.70 6.04 -10.22
N GLY A 163 -12.05 5.67 -11.32
CA GLY A 163 -10.82 4.91 -11.28
C GLY A 163 -9.69 5.66 -10.57
N GLN A 164 -8.80 4.93 -9.95
CA GLN A 164 -7.62 5.47 -9.28
C GLN A 164 -6.34 4.86 -9.85
N ARG A 165 -5.33 5.70 -10.07
CA ARG A 165 -3.96 5.26 -10.30
C ARG A 165 -3.18 5.44 -9.01
N ILE A 166 -2.62 4.35 -8.49
CA ILE A 166 -1.82 4.34 -7.28
C ILE A 166 -0.36 4.10 -7.68
N VAL A 167 0.55 4.84 -7.05
CA VAL A 167 1.98 4.54 -7.03
C VAL A 167 2.36 4.33 -5.57
N PHE A 168 2.89 3.16 -5.24
CA PHE A 168 3.28 2.77 -3.89
C PHE A 168 4.77 2.43 -3.85
N CYS A 169 5.52 2.97 -2.88
CA CYS A 169 6.91 2.64 -2.63
C CYS A 169 7.01 1.52 -1.58
N THR A 170 7.57 0.37 -1.95
CA THR A 170 7.68 -0.80 -1.05
C THR A 170 8.59 -0.54 0.15
N GLY A 171 9.63 0.28 0.00
CA GLY A 171 10.59 0.52 1.06
C GLY A 171 10.13 1.51 2.13
N SER A 172 9.43 2.58 1.74
CA SER A 172 9.00 3.65 2.66
C SER A 172 7.51 3.58 3.03
N GLY A 173 6.72 2.86 2.26
CA GLY A 173 5.27 2.88 2.38
C GLY A 173 4.61 4.16 1.85
N GLU A 174 5.37 5.07 1.25
CA GLU A 174 4.83 6.25 0.60
C GLU A 174 3.91 5.87 -0.56
N SER A 175 2.87 6.64 -0.75
CA SER A 175 1.90 6.39 -1.81
C SER A 175 1.35 7.67 -2.38
N LEU A 176 1.15 7.68 -3.69
CA LEU A 176 0.47 8.73 -4.43
C LEU A 176 -0.77 8.13 -5.10
N ALA A 177 -1.95 8.66 -4.79
CA ALA A 177 -3.19 8.32 -5.44
C ALA A 177 -3.61 9.45 -6.39
N LYS A 178 -4.00 9.12 -7.61
CA LYS A 178 -4.53 10.05 -8.60
C LYS A 178 -5.82 9.48 -9.18
N THR A 179 -6.88 10.27 -9.16
CA THR A 179 -8.15 9.96 -9.85
C THR A 179 -7.96 9.99 -11.37
N LEU A 180 -8.61 9.06 -12.08
CA LEU A 180 -8.57 8.90 -13.54
C LEU A 180 -9.80 9.52 -14.19
#